data_83a53197e269d8cf1009501e924a5c86
#
_entry.id   83a53197e269d8cf1009501e924a5c86
#
_cell.length_a   1.000
_cell.length_b   1.000
_cell.length_c   1.000
_cell.angle_alpha   90.00
_cell.angle_beta   90.00
_cell.angle_gamma   90.00
#
_symmetry.space_group_name_H-M   'P 1'
#
loop_
_entity.id
_entity.type
_entity.pdbx_description
1 polymer ?
#
loop_
_entity_poly.entity_id
_entity_poly.type
_entity_poly.pdbx_seq_one_letter_code
_entity_poly.pdbx_strand_id
1 'polypeptide(L)'
;MRTIRFRAALAVVAAGVLTLGAVSTATAAPLPNAPFGGWGKCPIANPETSTCVDVVVKGGEMNINGLKVPIPSGSLNIAGGVAYRENPDAEFGFDQIFIPPTDGTKGVYSTPIEVPGGIFGLGIPFPGGLTTIKATVEPVALPTVDAFQLGVTLPTRLKISNPLLGGNCYLGSASNPIMFKLGVSENGVLEEVPGFPDTAAVRNVTHADQTFAVPGASGCGLFGALNWAVNLRANVPSSSGHNSLTTTSDVFNIGADSLRTQ
;
A
#
# COMPACT_ATOMS: atom_id res chain seq x y z
N MET A 1 36.82 -44.50 -65.17
CA MET A 1 35.64 -43.64 -65.02
C MET A 1 34.99 -43.92 -63.67
N ARG A 2 35.16 -43.03 -62.68
CA ARG A 2 34.58 -43.15 -61.35
C ARG A 2 33.71 -41.92 -61.12
N THR A 3 32.42 -42.14 -61.05
CA THR A 3 31.39 -41.15 -60.82
C THR A 3 31.28 -40.86 -59.32
N ILE A 4 31.59 -39.63 -58.90
CA ILE A 4 31.47 -39.14 -57.53
C ILE A 4 30.04 -38.60 -57.39
N ARG A 5 29.26 -39.22 -56.50
CA ARG A 5 27.93 -38.71 -56.12
C ARG A 5 28.07 -37.77 -54.90
N PHE A 6 27.79 -36.49 -55.14
CA PHE A 6 27.63 -35.53 -54.05
C PHE A 6 26.25 -35.74 -53.38
N ARG A 7 26.30 -36.02 -52.08
CA ARG A 7 25.11 -35.98 -51.21
C ARG A 7 25.03 -34.58 -50.59
N ALA A 8 24.01 -33.83 -50.96
CA ALA A 8 23.67 -32.59 -50.31
C ALA A 8 23.02 -32.88 -48.95
N ALA A 9 23.62 -32.43 -47.88
CA ALA A 9 23.06 -32.46 -46.54
C ALA A 9 22.20 -31.17 -46.36
N LEU A 10 20.88 -31.33 -46.23
CA LEU A 10 20.00 -30.25 -45.79
C LEU A 10 20.20 -30.03 -44.27
N ALA A 11 20.77 -28.90 -43.90
CA ALA A 11 20.76 -28.43 -42.51
C ALA A 11 19.40 -27.77 -42.24
N VAL A 12 18.58 -28.41 -41.40
CA VAL A 12 17.34 -27.82 -40.86
C VAL A 12 17.75 -26.91 -39.73
N VAL A 13 17.65 -25.59 -39.94
CA VAL A 13 17.79 -24.59 -38.91
C VAL A 13 16.45 -24.54 -38.15
N ALA A 14 16.42 -25.14 -36.98
CA ALA A 14 15.32 -24.98 -36.04
C ALA A 14 15.37 -23.56 -35.45
N ALA A 15 14.52 -22.69 -35.94
CA ALA A 15 14.28 -21.37 -35.33
C ALA A 15 13.54 -21.56 -33.98
N GLY A 16 14.32 -21.52 -32.89
CA GLY A 16 13.75 -21.48 -31.54
C GLY A 16 13.05 -20.16 -31.32
N VAL A 17 11.72 -20.19 -31.28
CA VAL A 17 10.92 -19.04 -30.84
C VAL A 17 11.12 -18.91 -29.33
N LEU A 18 11.98 -17.97 -28.92
CA LEU A 18 12.06 -17.49 -27.54
C LEU A 18 10.76 -16.73 -27.25
N THR A 19 9.78 -17.39 -26.66
CA THR A 19 8.64 -16.72 -26.03
C THR A 19 9.16 -15.99 -24.81
N LEU A 20 9.44 -14.69 -24.96
CA LEU A 20 9.58 -13.77 -23.85
C LEU A 20 8.25 -13.79 -23.11
N GLY A 21 8.19 -14.57 -22.03
CA GLY A 21 7.08 -14.54 -21.10
C GLY A 21 6.95 -13.11 -20.59
N ALA A 22 5.91 -12.41 -21.00
CA ALA A 22 5.52 -11.16 -20.40
C ALA A 22 5.26 -11.44 -18.91
N VAL A 23 6.20 -11.03 -18.05
CA VAL A 23 5.96 -11.00 -16.61
C VAL A 23 4.89 -9.93 -16.43
N SER A 24 3.63 -10.37 -16.33
CA SER A 24 2.53 -9.52 -15.94
C SER A 24 2.87 -9.01 -14.54
N THR A 25 3.37 -7.78 -14.44
CA THR A 25 3.36 -7.07 -13.19
C THR A 25 1.88 -6.95 -12.81
N ALA A 26 1.47 -7.72 -11.82
CA ALA A 26 0.15 -7.56 -11.24
C ALA A 26 0.10 -6.13 -10.69
N THR A 27 -0.41 -5.21 -11.49
CA THR A 27 -0.88 -3.92 -11.00
C THR A 27 -2.01 -4.26 -10.06
N ALA A 28 -1.86 -3.92 -8.77
CA ALA A 28 -2.96 -4.01 -7.83
C ALA A 28 -4.19 -3.39 -8.50
N ALA A 29 -5.28 -4.16 -8.56
CA ALA A 29 -6.52 -3.66 -9.14
C ALA A 29 -6.87 -2.34 -8.44
N PRO A 30 -7.28 -1.30 -9.19
CA PRO A 30 -7.71 -0.06 -8.56
C PRO A 30 -8.79 -0.41 -7.55
N LEU A 31 -8.62 0.12 -6.33
CA LEU A 31 -9.65 0.00 -5.31
C LEU A 31 -10.96 0.54 -5.88
N PRO A 32 -12.10 -0.14 -5.68
CA PRO A 32 -13.37 0.43 -6.07
C PRO A 32 -13.45 1.82 -5.46
N ASN A 33 -13.68 2.83 -6.30
CA ASN A 33 -13.91 4.20 -5.85
C ASN A 33 -15.06 4.17 -4.86
N ALA A 34 -14.73 4.35 -3.57
CA ALA A 34 -15.64 4.29 -2.43
C ALA A 34 -17.06 4.84 -2.74
N PRO A 35 -18.07 4.44 -2.03
CA PRO A 35 -18.13 4.10 -0.61
C PRO A 35 -18.11 2.59 -0.42
N PHE A 36 -17.53 2.11 0.65
CA PHE A 36 -17.51 0.72 1.09
C PHE A 36 -17.89 -0.35 0.04
N GLY A 37 -16.89 -1.06 -0.48
CA GLY A 37 -17.07 -2.07 -1.54
C GLY A 37 -17.57 -3.43 -1.06
N GLY A 38 -18.01 -3.55 0.20
CA GLY A 38 -18.45 -4.81 0.81
C GLY A 38 -17.30 -5.60 1.45
N TRP A 39 -17.63 -6.76 2.02
CA TRP A 39 -16.76 -7.56 2.87
C TRP A 39 -15.89 -8.59 2.13
N GLY A 40 -15.74 -8.47 0.81
CA GLY A 40 -15.00 -9.44 -0.02
C GLY A 40 -13.50 -9.59 0.32
N LYS A 41 -12.96 -8.70 1.15
CA LYS A 41 -11.56 -8.75 1.64
C LYS A 41 -11.46 -9.29 3.07
N CYS A 42 -12.57 -9.56 3.72
CA CYS A 42 -12.54 -10.18 5.03
C CYS A 42 -12.28 -11.68 4.93
N PRO A 43 -11.29 -12.23 5.65
CA PRO A 43 -10.98 -13.66 5.63
C PRO A 43 -11.95 -14.46 6.51
N ILE A 44 -13.25 -14.44 6.19
CA ILE A 44 -14.32 -15.11 6.97
C ILE A 44 -14.17 -16.64 7.06
N ALA A 45 -13.44 -17.25 6.10
CA ALA A 45 -13.13 -18.67 6.13
C ALA A 45 -12.13 -19.04 7.26
N ASN A 46 -11.39 -18.07 7.78
CA ASN A 46 -10.55 -18.30 8.96
C ASN A 46 -11.43 -18.26 10.22
N PRO A 47 -11.50 -19.37 11.00
CA PRO A 47 -12.35 -19.43 12.20
C PRO A 47 -11.92 -18.46 13.31
N GLU A 48 -10.67 -18.03 13.32
CA GLU A 48 -10.19 -17.03 14.30
C GLU A 48 -10.69 -15.61 13.99
N THR A 49 -11.20 -15.33 12.78
CA THR A 49 -11.75 -14.02 12.44
C THR A 49 -13.03 -13.77 13.23
N SER A 50 -12.97 -12.84 14.15
CA SER A 50 -14.11 -12.45 15.00
C SER A 50 -14.84 -11.24 14.43
N THR A 51 -14.09 -10.29 13.84
CA THR A 51 -14.63 -9.04 13.27
C THR A 51 -13.96 -8.77 11.92
N CYS A 52 -14.72 -8.28 10.96
CA CYS A 52 -14.21 -7.74 9.71
C CYS A 52 -14.08 -6.22 9.83
N VAL A 53 -12.99 -5.69 9.31
CA VAL A 53 -12.71 -4.25 9.28
C VAL A 53 -12.35 -3.79 7.87
N ASP A 54 -12.82 -2.61 7.49
CA ASP A 54 -12.43 -1.93 6.25
C ASP A 54 -12.29 -0.43 6.53
N VAL A 55 -11.09 0.11 6.29
CA VAL A 55 -10.76 1.53 6.48
C VAL A 55 -10.55 2.14 5.10
N VAL A 56 -11.46 2.99 4.66
CA VAL A 56 -11.43 3.67 3.37
C VAL A 56 -10.95 5.09 3.55
N VAL A 57 -9.75 5.40 3.07
CA VAL A 57 -9.22 6.77 3.12
C VAL A 57 -9.92 7.65 2.10
N LYS A 58 -10.57 8.71 2.56
CA LYS A 58 -11.29 9.71 1.75
C LYS A 58 -10.40 10.85 1.27
N GLY A 59 -9.26 11.04 1.92
CA GLY A 59 -8.30 12.07 1.59
C GLY A 59 -7.34 12.32 2.73
N GLY A 60 -6.40 13.23 2.49
CA GLY A 60 -5.42 13.61 3.49
C GLY A 60 -4.18 14.27 2.90
N GLU A 61 -3.17 14.43 3.71
CA GLU A 61 -1.86 14.96 3.31
C GLU A 61 -0.74 14.22 4.06
N MET A 62 0.28 13.83 3.32
CA MET A 62 1.56 13.41 3.87
C MET A 62 2.56 14.53 3.68
N ASN A 63 3.22 14.95 4.75
CA ASN A 63 4.33 15.90 4.71
C ASN A 63 5.62 15.17 5.12
N ILE A 64 6.58 15.10 4.22
CA ILE A 64 7.92 14.56 4.47
C ILE A 64 8.89 15.72 4.45
N ASN A 65 9.27 16.21 5.62
CA ASN A 65 10.24 17.27 5.82
C ASN A 65 10.05 18.48 4.88
N GLY A 66 8.79 18.94 4.74
CA GLY A 66 8.39 20.05 3.90
C GLY A 66 7.84 19.65 2.51
N LEU A 67 8.05 18.42 2.06
CA LEU A 67 7.42 17.92 0.84
C LEU A 67 6.00 17.46 1.14
N LYS A 68 5.01 18.24 0.72
CA LYS A 68 3.58 17.95 0.89
C LYS A 68 3.06 17.13 -0.28
N VAL A 69 2.46 15.98 0.04
CA VAL A 69 1.86 15.06 -0.92
C VAL A 69 0.40 14.86 -0.54
N PRO A 70 -0.56 15.37 -1.32
CA PRO A 70 -1.97 15.13 -1.07
C PRO A 70 -2.31 13.66 -1.31
N ILE A 71 -3.14 13.09 -0.45
CA ILE A 71 -3.63 11.71 -0.55
C ILE A 71 -5.03 11.78 -1.18
N PRO A 72 -5.21 11.31 -2.42
CA PRO A 72 -6.51 11.29 -3.06
C PRO A 72 -7.49 10.30 -2.39
N SER A 73 -8.78 10.58 -2.49
CA SER A 73 -9.82 9.65 -2.05
C SER A 73 -9.66 8.28 -2.72
N GLY A 74 -9.77 7.21 -1.93
CA GLY A 74 -9.67 5.84 -2.40
C GLY A 74 -8.26 5.41 -2.84
N SER A 75 -7.21 6.21 -2.59
CA SER A 75 -5.85 5.81 -2.92
C SER A 75 -5.20 4.90 -1.90
N LEU A 76 -5.79 4.77 -0.72
CA LEU A 76 -5.34 3.89 0.36
C LEU A 76 -6.53 3.29 1.08
N ASN A 77 -6.51 1.96 1.27
CA ASN A 77 -7.46 1.22 2.09
C ASN A 77 -6.72 0.19 2.94
N ILE A 78 -7.33 -0.13 4.10
CA ILE A 78 -6.88 -1.23 4.96
C ILE A 78 -8.09 -2.10 5.21
N ALA A 79 -8.05 -3.37 4.78
CA ALA A 79 -9.16 -4.30 4.93
C ALA A 79 -8.67 -5.69 5.36
N GLY A 80 -9.44 -6.35 6.22
CA GLY A 80 -9.10 -7.69 6.72
C GLY A 80 -10.01 -8.12 7.86
N GLY A 81 -9.54 -9.11 8.62
CA GLY A 81 -10.17 -9.58 9.85
C GLY A 81 -9.40 -9.14 11.09
N VAL A 82 -10.08 -9.19 12.22
CA VAL A 82 -9.49 -9.06 13.56
C VAL A 82 -9.89 -10.26 14.39
N ALA A 83 -8.92 -10.90 15.02
CA ALA A 83 -9.11 -11.87 16.08
C ALA A 83 -8.87 -11.22 17.45
N TYR A 84 -9.61 -11.66 18.45
CA TYR A 84 -9.41 -11.28 19.84
C TYR A 84 -8.86 -12.48 20.60
N ARG A 85 -7.69 -12.31 21.21
CA ARG A 85 -7.07 -13.34 22.05
C ARG A 85 -7.01 -12.85 23.49
N GLU A 86 -7.52 -13.65 24.43
CA GLU A 86 -7.47 -13.31 25.83
C GLU A 86 -6.03 -12.98 26.26
N ASN A 87 -5.87 -11.82 26.85
CA ASN A 87 -4.63 -11.33 27.44
C ASN A 87 -4.99 -10.45 28.65
N PRO A 88 -4.92 -11.00 29.90
CA PRO A 88 -5.27 -10.23 31.09
C PRO A 88 -4.43 -8.97 31.33
N ASP A 89 -3.24 -8.93 30.71
CA ASP A 89 -2.32 -7.77 30.83
C ASP A 89 -2.63 -6.66 29.80
N ALA A 90 -3.50 -6.93 28.82
CA ALA A 90 -3.93 -5.93 27.85
C ALA A 90 -4.99 -5.00 28.42
N GLU A 91 -5.02 -3.74 27.96
CA GLU A 91 -5.93 -2.68 28.42
C GLU A 91 -7.41 -3.11 28.45
N PHE A 92 -7.84 -3.90 27.46
CA PHE A 92 -9.22 -4.41 27.34
C PHE A 92 -9.35 -5.90 27.64
N GLY A 93 -8.32 -6.55 28.20
CA GLY A 93 -8.29 -7.98 28.48
C GLY A 93 -8.06 -8.87 27.26
N PHE A 94 -7.79 -8.30 26.08
CA PHE A 94 -7.49 -9.04 24.85
C PHE A 94 -6.43 -8.38 24.01
N ASP A 95 -5.61 -9.17 23.33
CA ASP A 95 -4.83 -8.75 22.17
C ASP A 95 -5.70 -8.74 20.92
N GLN A 96 -5.55 -7.71 20.11
CA GLN A 96 -6.17 -7.61 18.79
C GLN A 96 -5.16 -8.02 17.73
N ILE A 97 -5.47 -9.08 16.98
CA ILE A 97 -4.58 -9.65 15.97
C ILE A 97 -5.21 -9.44 14.60
N PHE A 98 -4.53 -8.69 13.74
CA PHE A 98 -4.99 -8.50 12.37
C PHE A 98 -4.79 -9.78 11.55
N ILE A 99 -5.87 -10.24 10.90
CA ILE A 99 -5.88 -11.38 9.99
C ILE A 99 -5.98 -10.84 8.56
N PRO A 100 -4.90 -10.95 7.76
CA PRO A 100 -4.89 -10.40 6.42
C PRO A 100 -5.76 -11.21 5.45
N PRO A 101 -6.25 -10.60 4.36
CA PRO A 101 -6.80 -11.31 3.22
C PRO A 101 -5.78 -12.28 2.62
N THR A 102 -6.27 -13.28 1.88
CA THR A 102 -5.42 -14.31 1.25
C THR A 102 -4.80 -13.86 -0.06
N ASP A 103 -5.00 -12.61 -0.49
CA ASP A 103 -4.56 -12.07 -1.77
C ASP A 103 -3.10 -11.56 -1.79
N GLY A 104 -2.36 -11.70 -0.68
CA GLY A 104 -0.96 -11.32 -0.57
C GLY A 104 -0.71 -9.83 -0.30
N THR A 105 -1.74 -8.99 -0.25
CA THR A 105 -1.60 -7.54 -0.01
C THR A 105 -1.31 -7.19 1.45
N LYS A 106 -1.33 -8.17 2.35
CA LYS A 106 -1.29 -7.95 3.81
C LYS A 106 -2.42 -7.03 4.31
N GLY A 107 -3.52 -6.94 3.55
CA GLY A 107 -4.67 -6.10 3.89
C GLY A 107 -4.47 -4.62 3.63
N VAL A 108 -3.40 -4.21 2.97
CA VAL A 108 -3.13 -2.81 2.60
C VAL A 108 -3.21 -2.67 1.10
N TYR A 109 -4.11 -1.82 0.65
CA TYR A 109 -4.36 -1.53 -0.76
C TYR A 109 -3.99 -0.09 -1.03
N SER A 110 -3.06 0.13 -1.96
CA SER A 110 -2.60 1.47 -2.32
C SER A 110 -2.46 1.62 -3.83
N THR A 111 -2.97 2.71 -4.36
CA THR A 111 -2.73 3.14 -5.73
C THR A 111 -1.59 4.15 -5.78
N PRO A 112 -0.89 4.30 -6.93
CA PRO A 112 0.17 5.29 -7.06
C PRO A 112 -0.35 6.73 -6.90
N ILE A 113 0.19 7.47 -5.95
CA ILE A 113 -0.13 8.86 -5.62
C ILE A 113 0.90 9.77 -6.29
N GLU A 114 0.46 10.77 -7.03
CA GLU A 114 1.37 11.71 -7.69
C GLU A 114 2.02 12.66 -6.68
N VAL A 115 3.34 12.81 -6.78
CA VAL A 115 4.12 13.72 -5.95
C VAL A 115 4.17 15.10 -6.63
N PRO A 116 3.64 16.15 -6.01
CA PRO A 116 3.59 17.49 -6.59
C PRO A 116 4.97 18.01 -7.00
N GLY A 117 5.02 18.73 -8.11
CA GLY A 117 6.26 19.32 -8.64
C GLY A 117 7.19 18.32 -9.34
N GLY A 118 6.91 17.02 -9.30
CA GLY A 118 7.71 16.00 -9.98
C GLY A 118 9.18 16.00 -9.55
N ILE A 119 10.08 15.59 -10.46
CA ILE A 119 11.53 15.46 -10.19
C ILE A 119 12.18 16.80 -9.81
N PHE A 120 11.79 17.88 -10.49
CA PHE A 120 12.44 19.18 -10.32
C PHE A 120 11.77 20.08 -9.28
N GLY A 121 10.65 19.67 -8.69
CA GLY A 121 9.88 20.54 -7.80
C GLY A 121 9.11 21.66 -8.50
N LEU A 122 9.16 21.74 -9.82
CA LEU A 122 8.64 22.87 -10.62
C LEU A 122 7.33 22.57 -11.35
N GLY A 123 6.86 21.30 -11.30
CA GLY A 123 5.62 20.91 -11.98
C GLY A 123 5.64 20.99 -13.51
N ILE A 124 6.83 21.08 -14.14
CA ILE A 124 6.96 21.17 -15.58
C ILE A 124 6.73 19.79 -16.20
N PRO A 125 5.65 19.60 -16.99
CA PRO A 125 5.39 18.31 -17.65
C PRO A 125 6.35 18.13 -18.84
N PHE A 126 6.97 16.94 -18.91
CA PHE A 126 7.73 16.51 -20.09
C PHE A 126 7.02 15.33 -20.76
N PRO A 127 7.13 15.20 -22.08
CA PRO A 127 6.58 14.06 -22.80
C PRO A 127 7.04 12.72 -22.21
N GLY A 128 6.15 11.73 -22.16
CA GLY A 128 6.46 10.39 -21.63
C GLY A 128 6.50 10.29 -20.10
N GLY A 129 6.06 11.33 -19.37
CA GLY A 129 5.99 11.29 -17.90
C GLY A 129 7.36 11.28 -17.21
N LEU A 130 8.42 11.70 -17.91
CA LEU A 130 9.80 11.67 -17.39
C LEU A 130 9.98 12.51 -16.12
N THR A 131 9.17 13.54 -15.92
CA THR A 131 9.20 14.39 -14.73
C THR A 131 8.22 13.99 -13.65
N THR A 132 7.24 13.13 -13.95
CA THR A 132 6.23 12.71 -12.99
C THR A 132 6.81 11.70 -12.01
N ILE A 133 6.67 11.96 -10.72
CA ILE A 133 6.98 11.01 -9.64
C ILE A 133 5.67 10.53 -9.04
N LYS A 134 5.57 9.22 -8.80
CA LYS A 134 4.47 8.63 -8.06
C LYS A 134 5.02 7.86 -6.86
N ALA A 135 4.30 7.92 -5.75
CA ALA A 135 4.57 7.14 -4.55
C ALA A 135 3.45 6.13 -4.31
N THR A 136 3.81 4.90 -3.95
CA THR A 136 2.87 3.85 -3.56
C THR A 136 3.25 3.33 -2.18
N VAL A 137 2.28 3.19 -1.29
CA VAL A 137 2.49 2.62 0.04
C VAL A 137 2.52 1.10 -0.07
N GLU A 138 3.64 0.49 0.30
CA GLU A 138 3.78 -0.98 0.33
C GLU A 138 4.01 -1.45 1.78
N PRO A 139 3.14 -2.33 2.34
CA PRO A 139 3.35 -2.87 3.68
C PRO A 139 4.52 -3.84 3.68
N VAL A 140 5.44 -3.68 4.63
CA VAL A 140 6.57 -4.61 4.82
C VAL A 140 6.27 -5.68 5.87
N ALA A 141 5.35 -5.39 6.80
CA ALA A 141 4.79 -6.34 7.75
C ALA A 141 3.27 -6.17 7.85
N LEU A 142 2.60 -7.02 8.62
CA LEU A 142 1.17 -6.87 8.87
C LEU A 142 0.91 -5.59 9.66
N PRO A 143 -0.21 -4.89 9.38
CA PRO A 143 -0.65 -3.80 10.23
C PRO A 143 -1.05 -4.34 11.62
N THR A 144 -0.92 -3.50 12.64
CA THR A 144 -1.59 -3.70 13.92
C THR A 144 -2.77 -2.75 13.96
N VAL A 145 -3.96 -3.26 14.24
CA VAL A 145 -5.18 -2.46 14.33
C VAL A 145 -5.66 -2.44 15.77
N ASP A 146 -6.13 -1.29 16.21
CA ASP A 146 -6.91 -1.15 17.43
C ASP A 146 -8.34 -0.82 17.04
N ALA A 147 -9.20 -1.84 17.01
CA ALA A 147 -10.58 -1.69 16.58
C ALA A 147 -11.42 -0.91 17.61
N PHE A 148 -10.99 -0.80 18.88
CA PHE A 148 -11.68 -0.04 19.91
C PHE A 148 -11.34 1.45 19.87
N GLN A 149 -10.07 1.77 19.65
CA GLN A 149 -9.59 3.15 19.54
C GLN A 149 -9.50 3.64 18.09
N LEU A 150 -9.86 2.80 17.12
CA LEU A 150 -9.75 3.04 15.67
C LEU A 150 -8.32 3.40 15.24
N GLY A 151 -7.32 2.92 15.98
CA GLY A 151 -5.92 3.17 15.70
C GLY A 151 -5.31 2.16 14.74
N VAL A 152 -4.27 2.58 13.99
CA VAL A 152 -3.54 1.69 13.07
C VAL A 152 -2.05 1.96 13.15
N THR A 153 -1.25 0.91 13.41
CA THR A 153 0.19 0.94 13.20
C THR A 153 0.54 0.19 11.92
N LEU A 154 1.22 0.88 10.99
CA LEU A 154 1.46 0.37 9.65
C LEU A 154 2.95 0.45 9.29
N PRO A 155 3.68 -0.69 9.37
CA PRO A 155 5.07 -0.78 8.92
C PRO A 155 5.12 -0.82 7.39
N THR A 156 5.70 0.22 6.77
CA THR A 156 5.68 0.39 5.30
C THR A 156 7.03 0.78 4.73
N ARG A 157 7.10 0.73 3.42
CA ARG A 157 8.02 1.47 2.57
C ARG A 157 7.23 2.22 1.50
N LEU A 158 7.77 3.30 1.00
CA LEU A 158 7.21 4.02 -0.14
C LEU A 158 7.96 3.63 -1.40
N LYS A 159 7.28 2.99 -2.34
CA LYS A 159 7.80 2.73 -3.68
C LYS A 159 7.71 3.99 -4.51
N ILE A 160 8.85 4.46 -5.02
CA ILE A 160 8.92 5.67 -5.84
C ILE A 160 9.02 5.24 -7.31
N SER A 161 8.03 5.63 -8.10
CA SER A 161 7.93 5.25 -9.51
C SER A 161 8.16 6.46 -10.41
N ASN A 162 9.13 6.32 -11.31
CA ASN A 162 9.45 7.26 -12.38
C ASN A 162 10.29 6.51 -13.43
N PRO A 163 10.17 6.79 -14.75
CA PRO A 163 10.93 6.09 -15.78
C PRO A 163 12.45 6.07 -15.59
N LEU A 164 13.03 7.11 -14.97
CA LEU A 164 14.48 7.22 -14.75
C LEU A 164 14.94 6.49 -13.48
N LEU A 165 14.04 6.27 -12.51
CA LEU A 165 14.39 5.68 -11.21
C LEU A 165 14.41 4.15 -11.22
N GLY A 166 13.87 3.53 -12.27
CA GLY A 166 13.75 2.07 -12.35
C GLY A 166 12.65 1.51 -11.45
N GLY A 167 12.59 0.18 -11.34
CA GLY A 167 11.51 -0.53 -10.61
C GLY A 167 11.73 -0.72 -9.11
N ASN A 168 12.92 -0.40 -8.59
CA ASN A 168 13.35 -0.77 -7.23
C ASN A 168 13.71 0.44 -6.35
N CYS A 169 13.15 1.62 -6.66
CA CYS A 169 13.39 2.82 -5.88
C CYS A 169 12.43 2.90 -4.69
N TYR A 170 12.97 2.97 -3.47
CA TYR A 170 12.17 2.95 -2.23
C TYR A 170 12.69 3.97 -1.21
N LEU A 171 11.76 4.54 -0.42
CA LEU A 171 12.03 5.11 0.90
C LEU A 171 11.61 4.08 1.94
N GLY A 172 12.53 3.70 2.83
CA GLY A 172 12.34 2.61 3.79
C GLY A 172 12.54 1.23 3.19
N SER A 173 12.57 0.22 4.05
CA SER A 173 12.79 -1.19 3.73
C SER A 173 12.15 -2.10 4.77
N ALA A 174 12.20 -3.43 4.57
CA ALA A 174 11.72 -4.37 5.57
C ALA A 174 12.53 -4.32 6.89
N SER A 175 13.85 -4.02 6.80
CA SER A 175 14.72 -3.90 7.98
C SER A 175 14.74 -2.50 8.59
N ASN A 176 14.28 -1.48 7.86
CA ASN A 176 14.18 -0.10 8.32
C ASN A 176 12.91 0.55 7.74
N PRO A 177 11.72 0.15 8.23
CA PRO A 177 10.45 0.62 7.73
C PRO A 177 10.13 2.05 8.15
N ILE A 178 9.24 2.69 7.40
CA ILE A 178 8.50 3.86 7.88
C ILE A 178 7.37 3.31 8.75
N MET A 179 7.36 3.68 10.02
CA MET A 179 6.36 3.23 10.99
C MET A 179 5.28 4.29 11.14
N PHE A 180 4.18 4.18 10.40
CA PHE A 180 3.02 5.03 10.64
C PHE A 180 2.24 4.54 11.86
N LYS A 181 1.97 5.44 12.79
CA LYS A 181 1.17 5.21 14.01
C LYS A 181 -0.01 6.16 14.00
N LEU A 182 -1.03 5.80 13.23
CA LEU A 182 -2.21 6.61 13.03
C LEU A 182 -3.16 6.46 14.23
N GLY A 183 -3.22 7.49 15.05
CA GLY A 183 -4.22 7.63 16.10
C GLY A 183 -5.34 8.57 15.68
N VAL A 184 -6.52 8.43 16.31
CA VAL A 184 -7.65 9.34 16.09
C VAL A 184 -7.32 10.72 16.63
N SER A 185 -7.37 11.74 15.77
CA SER A 185 -7.23 13.15 16.15
C SER A 185 -8.59 13.87 16.20
N GLU A 186 -9.54 13.43 15.36
CA GLU A 186 -10.93 13.91 15.40
C GLU A 186 -11.87 12.71 15.23
N ASN A 187 -12.86 12.62 16.11
CA ASN A 187 -13.85 11.55 16.09
C ASN A 187 -14.76 11.68 14.87
N GLY A 188 -15.10 10.53 14.28
CA GLY A 188 -16.11 10.43 13.26
C GLY A 188 -17.53 10.33 13.81
N VAL A 189 -18.49 10.15 12.91
CA VAL A 189 -19.91 9.94 13.22
C VAL A 189 -20.26 8.48 13.00
N LEU A 190 -20.86 7.85 14.01
CA LEU A 190 -21.35 6.46 13.88
C LEU A 190 -22.66 6.45 13.07
N GLU A 191 -22.72 5.64 12.04
CA GLU A 191 -23.86 5.49 11.14
C GLU A 191 -24.09 4.01 10.79
N GLU A 192 -25.33 3.68 10.45
CA GLU A 192 -25.66 2.41 9.81
C GLU A 192 -25.33 2.47 8.31
N VAL A 193 -25.04 1.33 7.71
CA VAL A 193 -24.72 1.24 6.28
C VAL A 193 -25.91 0.68 5.52
N PRO A 194 -26.59 1.48 4.69
CA PRO A 194 -27.74 1.02 3.91
C PRO A 194 -27.37 -0.17 3.01
N GLY A 195 -28.14 -1.25 3.06
CA GLY A 195 -27.90 -2.47 2.29
C GLY A 195 -26.89 -3.43 2.91
N PHE A 196 -26.28 -3.09 4.04
CA PHE A 196 -25.38 -3.94 4.79
C PHE A 196 -25.83 -3.99 6.26
N PRO A 197 -26.83 -4.84 6.58
CA PRO A 197 -27.30 -4.98 7.96
C PRO A 197 -26.15 -5.44 8.86
N ASP A 198 -26.21 -5.09 10.12
CA ASP A 198 -25.17 -5.39 11.13
C ASP A 198 -23.80 -4.73 10.89
N THR A 199 -23.66 -3.93 9.82
CA THR A 199 -22.45 -3.16 9.55
C THR A 199 -22.54 -1.78 10.21
N ALA A 200 -21.60 -1.50 11.09
CA ALA A 200 -21.39 -0.18 11.65
C ALA A 200 -20.35 0.59 10.84
N ALA A 201 -20.59 1.86 10.58
CA ALA A 201 -19.61 2.77 9.99
C ALA A 201 -19.32 3.94 10.91
N VAL A 202 -18.05 4.25 11.14
CA VAL A 202 -17.64 5.53 11.72
C VAL A 202 -17.12 6.40 10.58
N ARG A 203 -17.92 7.42 10.24
CA ARG A 203 -17.67 8.28 9.08
C ARG A 203 -16.79 9.47 9.44
N ASN A 204 -15.91 9.85 8.51
CA ASN A 204 -15.06 11.04 8.62
C ASN A 204 -14.17 11.05 9.86
N VAL A 205 -13.60 9.90 10.23
CA VAL A 205 -12.59 9.82 11.28
C VAL A 205 -11.31 10.46 10.76
N THR A 206 -10.77 11.44 11.48
CA THR A 206 -9.46 11.99 11.15
C THR A 206 -8.39 11.29 11.97
N HIS A 207 -7.40 10.75 11.28
CA HIS A 207 -6.22 10.14 11.89
C HIS A 207 -5.00 11.02 11.66
N ALA A 208 -4.10 11.06 12.62
CA ALA A 208 -2.85 11.80 12.49
C ALA A 208 -1.67 11.03 13.10
N ASP A 209 -0.49 11.22 12.50
CA ASP A 209 0.80 10.80 13.02
C ASP A 209 1.87 11.86 12.72
N GLN A 210 2.68 12.21 13.70
CA GLN A 210 3.82 13.11 13.59
C GLN A 210 5.11 12.47 14.14
N THR A 211 5.06 11.17 14.43
CA THR A 211 6.12 10.48 15.17
C THR A 211 7.05 9.64 14.29
N PHE A 212 6.72 9.47 13.00
CA PHE A 212 7.50 8.63 12.11
C PHE A 212 8.76 9.34 11.58
N ALA A 213 9.80 8.53 11.35
CA ALA A 213 10.98 8.92 10.58
C ALA A 213 10.89 8.35 9.17
N VAL A 214 11.51 9.02 8.21
CA VAL A 214 11.60 8.56 6.83
C VAL A 214 13.05 8.27 6.48
N PRO A 215 13.43 7.00 6.22
CA PRO A 215 14.77 6.64 5.80
C PRO A 215 15.14 7.22 4.44
N GLY A 216 16.44 7.30 4.15
CA GLY A 216 16.92 7.68 2.84
C GLY A 216 16.53 6.69 1.75
N ALA A 217 16.55 7.17 0.51
CA ALA A 217 16.22 6.39 -0.67
C ALA A 217 17.22 5.26 -0.93
N SER A 218 16.73 4.17 -1.49
CA SER A 218 17.53 3.02 -1.89
C SER A 218 17.04 2.46 -3.23
N GLY A 219 17.99 1.88 -4.02
CA GLY A 219 17.69 1.21 -5.27
C GLY A 219 17.21 2.10 -6.41
N CYS A 220 17.37 3.42 -6.32
CA CYS A 220 16.92 4.37 -7.32
C CYS A 220 17.92 4.52 -8.45
N GLY A 221 17.49 4.32 -9.70
CA GLY A 221 18.35 4.28 -10.88
C GLY A 221 19.21 3.04 -10.94
N LEU A 222 20.14 3.00 -11.91
CA LEU A 222 21.06 1.89 -12.06
C LEU A 222 21.99 1.80 -10.84
N PHE A 223 21.96 0.67 -10.14
CA PHE A 223 22.74 0.41 -8.91
C PHE A 223 22.58 1.47 -7.80
N GLY A 224 21.47 2.18 -7.76
CA GLY A 224 21.23 3.23 -6.75
C GLY A 224 21.88 4.58 -7.06
N ALA A 225 22.35 4.79 -8.28
CA ALA A 225 23.05 6.02 -8.69
C ALA A 225 22.22 7.29 -8.53
N LEU A 226 20.88 7.17 -8.43
CA LEU A 226 19.96 8.30 -8.25
C LEU A 226 19.40 8.43 -6.82
N ASN A 227 19.86 7.64 -5.85
CA ASN A 227 19.42 7.75 -4.46
C ASN A 227 19.60 9.17 -3.92
N TRP A 228 20.72 9.82 -4.22
CA TRP A 228 21.01 11.19 -3.78
C TRP A 228 20.00 12.20 -4.31
N ALA A 229 19.55 12.04 -5.56
CA ALA A 229 18.59 12.94 -6.18
C ALA A 229 17.20 12.81 -5.54
N VAL A 230 16.78 11.58 -5.23
CA VAL A 230 15.54 11.32 -4.48
C VAL A 230 15.65 11.87 -3.06
N ASN A 231 16.78 11.67 -2.38
CA ASN A 231 17.04 12.20 -1.05
C ASN A 231 16.95 13.74 -1.03
N LEU A 232 17.59 14.38 -2.00
CA LEU A 232 17.54 15.86 -2.13
C LEU A 232 16.10 16.33 -2.38
N ARG A 233 15.37 15.67 -3.28
CA ARG A 233 14.00 16.05 -3.65
C ARG A 233 13.01 15.88 -2.50
N ALA A 234 13.12 14.82 -1.73
CA ALA A 234 12.25 14.52 -0.60
C ALA A 234 12.78 15.03 0.74
N ASN A 235 13.97 15.62 0.75
CA ASN A 235 14.66 16.11 1.95
C ASN A 235 14.79 14.98 3.03
N VAL A 236 15.21 13.78 2.59
CA VAL A 236 15.40 12.61 3.44
C VAL A 236 16.88 12.16 3.45
N PRO A 237 17.33 11.43 4.49
CA PRO A 237 16.55 10.92 5.63
C PRO A 237 16.03 12.04 6.53
N SER A 238 14.81 11.85 7.08
CA SER A 238 14.22 12.79 8.02
C SER A 238 13.81 12.10 9.32
N SER A 239 14.09 12.76 10.44
CA SER A 239 13.78 12.24 11.77
C SER A 239 12.31 12.44 12.14
N SER A 240 11.87 11.73 13.17
CA SER A 240 10.60 11.95 13.85
C SER A 240 10.43 13.43 14.22
N GLY A 241 9.20 13.95 14.14
CA GLY A 241 8.85 15.35 14.41
C GLY A 241 9.01 16.30 13.21
N HIS A 242 9.67 15.86 12.12
CA HIS A 242 9.77 16.64 10.88
C HIS A 242 8.78 16.18 9.79
N ASN A 243 8.05 15.10 10.08
CA ASN A 243 7.09 14.51 9.17
C ASN A 243 5.71 14.52 9.80
N SER A 244 4.68 14.55 8.97
CA SER A 244 3.29 14.38 9.41
C SER A 244 2.48 13.63 8.38
N LEU A 245 1.52 12.84 8.85
CA LEU A 245 0.51 12.18 8.05
C LEU A 245 -0.84 12.47 8.67
N THR A 246 -1.76 13.04 7.90
CA THR A 246 -3.15 13.22 8.31
C THR A 246 -4.04 12.61 7.26
N THR A 247 -5.01 11.80 7.66
CA THR A 247 -6.00 11.18 6.77
C THR A 247 -7.39 11.31 7.34
N THR A 248 -8.37 11.56 6.50
CA THR A 248 -9.78 11.41 6.82
C THR A 248 -10.28 10.11 6.21
N SER A 249 -10.93 9.26 7.00
CA SER A 249 -11.33 7.92 6.62
C SER A 249 -12.75 7.60 7.07
N ASP A 250 -13.40 6.69 6.35
CA ASP A 250 -14.55 5.96 6.84
C ASP A 250 -14.08 4.59 7.33
N VAL A 251 -14.46 4.21 8.54
CA VAL A 251 -14.12 2.93 9.16
C VAL A 251 -15.38 2.09 9.26
N PHE A 252 -15.37 0.92 8.65
CA PHE A 252 -16.46 -0.03 8.66
C PHE A 252 -16.08 -1.26 9.49
N ASN A 253 -17.03 -1.79 10.23
CA ASN A 253 -16.88 -3.06 10.93
C ASN A 253 -18.17 -3.87 10.96
N ILE A 254 -18.03 -5.20 11.06
CA ILE A 254 -19.10 -6.16 11.22
C ILE A 254 -18.58 -7.39 11.95
N GLY A 255 -19.41 -8.01 12.76
CA GLY A 255 -19.10 -9.34 13.31
C GLY A 255 -18.96 -10.38 12.19
N ALA A 256 -17.88 -11.18 12.19
CA ALA A 256 -17.65 -12.17 11.14
C ALA A 256 -18.75 -13.24 11.08
N ASP A 257 -19.40 -13.53 12.20
CA ASP A 257 -20.50 -14.50 12.27
C ASP A 257 -21.74 -14.04 11.48
N SER A 258 -22.01 -12.73 11.45
CA SER A 258 -23.10 -12.18 10.62
C SER A 258 -22.86 -12.44 9.12
N LEU A 259 -21.59 -12.52 8.69
CA LEU A 259 -21.25 -12.82 7.30
C LEU A 259 -21.23 -14.33 7.01
N ARG A 260 -20.95 -15.18 8.00
CA ARG A 260 -20.93 -16.63 7.84
C ARG A 260 -22.33 -17.23 7.75
N THR A 261 -23.34 -16.51 8.22
CA THR A 261 -24.74 -16.94 8.25
C THR A 261 -25.58 -16.44 7.07
N GLN A 262 -25.01 -15.61 6.20
CA GLN A 262 -25.59 -15.14 4.95
C GLN A 262 -25.26 -16.09 3.78
#